data_47e5929e758b1d8f133b7f4c9d34c994
#
_entry.id   47e5929e758b1d8f133b7f4c9d34c994
#
_cell.length_a   1.000
_cell.length_b   1.000
_cell.length_c   1.000
_cell.angle_alpha   90.00
_cell.angle_beta   90.00
_cell.angle_gamma   90.00
#
_symmetry.space_group_name_H-M   'P 1'
#
loop_
_entity.id
_entity.type
_entity.pdbx_description
1 polymer ?
#
loop_
_entity_poly.entity_id
_entity_poly.type
_entity_poly.pdbx_seq_one_letter_code
_entity_poly.pdbx_strand_id
1 'polypeptide(L)'
;MEIVLIRHGATAGNIEKRYIGTTDEPLCDTGMAQIQEYMRSGCYPKVQALYVSPLKRCRQTAAFIYTDTKQIIVQDFRECDFGKFEGKNYKELTGDEDYQKWIDSNGTIPFPQGEDIADFRTRCVHAWNRVVNECMESGVNAAACIVHGGTIMAVLSEIYGGGYYDYHCGNGDGYICNVTQEEHIGTIKKITER
;
A
#
# COMPACT_ATOMS: atom_id res chain seq x y z
N MET A 1 7.47 15.45 -11.33
CA MET A 1 6.11 14.95 -11.00
C MET A 1 6.12 14.39 -9.59
N GLU A 2 5.06 14.62 -8.82
CA GLU A 2 4.92 14.10 -7.45
C GLU A 2 3.85 13.01 -7.41
N ILE A 3 4.17 11.83 -6.88
CA ILE A 3 3.19 10.76 -6.63
C ILE A 3 3.24 10.38 -5.15
N VAL A 4 2.11 10.46 -4.47
CA VAL A 4 2.01 10.01 -3.09
C VAL A 4 1.44 8.60 -3.02
N LEU A 5 2.17 7.69 -2.37
CA LEU A 5 1.72 6.35 -2.00
C LEU A 5 1.13 6.42 -0.58
N ILE A 6 -0.15 6.15 -0.42
CA ILE A 6 -0.84 6.18 0.88
C ILE A 6 -1.35 4.78 1.21
N ARG A 7 -0.96 4.27 2.37
CA ARG A 7 -1.55 3.05 2.91
C ARG A 7 -2.98 3.34 3.36
N HIS A 8 -3.93 2.48 3.01
CA HIS A 8 -5.31 2.60 3.46
C HIS A 8 -5.43 2.78 4.98
N GLY A 9 -6.51 3.39 5.46
CA GLY A 9 -6.85 3.52 6.87
C GLY A 9 -7.06 2.15 7.54
N ALA A 10 -6.99 2.09 8.86
CA ALA A 10 -7.09 0.84 9.58
C ALA A 10 -8.46 0.16 9.40
N THR A 11 -8.42 -1.17 9.31
CA THR A 11 -9.57 -2.08 9.39
C THR A 11 -9.60 -2.76 10.77
N ALA A 12 -10.68 -3.47 11.10
CA ALA A 12 -10.74 -4.26 12.32
C ALA A 12 -9.59 -5.28 12.40
N GLY A 13 -9.32 -5.99 11.31
CA GLY A 13 -8.21 -6.94 11.25
C GLY A 13 -6.84 -6.30 11.46
N ASN A 14 -6.63 -5.06 11.00
CA ASN A 14 -5.38 -4.34 11.27
C ASN A 14 -5.19 -4.03 12.76
N ILE A 15 -6.27 -3.64 13.46
CA ILE A 15 -6.24 -3.39 14.90
C ILE A 15 -5.88 -4.69 15.66
N GLU A 16 -6.40 -5.83 15.21
CA GLU A 16 -6.12 -7.15 15.76
C GLU A 16 -4.80 -7.77 15.28
N LYS A 17 -4.04 -7.05 14.45
CA LYS A 17 -2.76 -7.49 13.85
C LYS A 17 -2.90 -8.78 13.05
N ARG A 18 -4.00 -8.92 12.31
CA ARG A 18 -4.27 -10.05 11.41
C ARG A 18 -3.63 -9.84 10.05
N TYR A 19 -3.29 -10.93 9.39
CA TYR A 19 -2.94 -10.93 7.97
C TYR A 19 -4.22 -10.69 7.15
N ILE A 20 -4.36 -9.51 6.58
CA ILE A 20 -5.53 -9.10 5.79
C ILE A 20 -5.07 -8.74 4.38
N GLY A 21 -5.09 -9.72 3.51
CA GLY A 21 -4.71 -9.59 2.09
C GLY A 21 -5.93 -9.50 1.19
N THR A 22 -6.42 -10.64 0.72
CA THR A 22 -7.60 -10.75 -0.16
C THR A 22 -8.92 -10.50 0.56
N THR A 23 -8.98 -10.64 1.87
CA THR A 23 -10.15 -10.35 2.69
C THR A 23 -10.55 -8.88 2.52
N ASP A 24 -11.78 -8.64 2.03
CA ASP A 24 -12.24 -7.29 1.67
C ASP A 24 -12.97 -6.59 2.81
N GLU A 25 -12.23 -6.28 3.87
CA GLU A 25 -12.74 -5.55 5.04
C GLU A 25 -12.93 -4.05 4.76
N PRO A 26 -13.96 -3.42 5.37
CA PRO A 26 -14.11 -1.96 5.38
C PRO A 26 -13.16 -1.30 6.39
N LEU A 27 -13.03 0.02 6.31
CA LEU A 27 -12.42 0.83 7.35
C LEU A 27 -13.19 0.67 8.68
N CYS A 28 -12.45 0.66 9.80
CA CYS A 28 -13.05 0.78 11.12
C CYS A 28 -13.06 2.24 11.61
N ASP A 29 -13.83 2.52 12.67
CA ASP A 29 -13.98 3.88 13.22
C ASP A 29 -12.64 4.49 13.63
N THR A 30 -11.75 3.69 14.22
CA THR A 30 -10.39 4.12 14.58
C THR A 30 -9.58 4.52 13.34
N GLY A 31 -9.69 3.75 12.25
CA GLY A 31 -9.02 4.07 10.98
C GLY A 31 -9.55 5.34 10.36
N MET A 32 -10.86 5.56 10.39
CA MET A 32 -11.47 6.80 9.90
C MET A 32 -11.06 8.01 10.72
N ALA A 33 -11.03 7.89 12.05
CA ALA A 33 -10.60 8.98 12.95
C ALA A 33 -9.13 9.37 12.71
N GLN A 34 -8.25 8.40 12.50
CA GLN A 34 -6.84 8.63 12.20
C GLN A 34 -6.65 9.38 10.87
N ILE A 35 -7.37 8.97 9.81
CA ILE A 35 -7.33 9.68 8.53
C ILE A 35 -7.79 11.13 8.70
N GLN A 36 -8.88 11.37 9.46
CA GLN A 36 -9.36 12.73 9.74
C GLN A 36 -8.29 13.59 10.42
N GLU A 37 -7.54 13.04 11.35
CA GLU A 37 -6.45 13.76 12.02
C GLU A 37 -5.35 14.15 11.01
N TYR A 38 -4.92 13.22 10.15
CA TYR A 38 -3.96 13.51 9.10
C TYR A 38 -4.47 14.54 8.08
N MET A 39 -5.76 14.51 7.76
CA MET A 39 -6.38 15.54 6.90
C MET A 39 -6.33 16.92 7.57
N ARG A 40 -6.65 17.03 8.87
CA ARG A 40 -6.59 18.30 9.62
C ARG A 40 -5.18 18.86 9.72
N SER A 41 -4.18 18.01 9.85
CA SER A 41 -2.76 18.42 9.86
C SER A 41 -2.24 18.75 8.46
N GLY A 42 -3.05 18.56 7.41
CA GLY A 42 -2.69 18.87 6.02
C GLY A 42 -1.61 17.93 5.46
N CYS A 43 -1.51 16.69 5.94
CA CYS A 43 -0.52 15.72 5.47
C CYS A 43 -0.72 15.29 4.02
N TYR A 44 -1.97 15.24 3.54
CA TYR A 44 -2.28 14.79 2.19
C TYR A 44 -2.20 15.93 1.17
N PRO A 45 -1.36 15.81 0.12
CA PRO A 45 -1.28 16.83 -0.93
C PRO A 45 -2.53 16.83 -1.81
N LYS A 46 -2.80 17.95 -2.48
CA LYS A 46 -3.81 17.99 -3.56
C LYS A 46 -3.29 17.25 -4.77
N VAL A 47 -4.17 16.50 -5.45
CA VAL A 47 -3.79 15.70 -6.60
C VAL A 47 -4.73 15.93 -7.79
N GLN A 48 -4.22 15.67 -9.00
CA GLN A 48 -4.95 15.74 -10.25
C GLN A 48 -5.48 14.36 -10.69
N ALA A 49 -4.82 13.28 -10.26
CA ALA A 49 -5.22 11.91 -10.54
C ALA A 49 -5.16 11.05 -9.29
N LEU A 50 -6.07 10.06 -9.19
CA LEU A 50 -6.24 9.22 -8.02
C LEU A 50 -6.36 7.75 -8.43
N TYR A 51 -5.32 6.98 -8.20
CA TYR A 51 -5.22 5.55 -8.48
C TYR A 51 -5.48 4.75 -7.20
N VAL A 52 -6.29 3.70 -7.29
CA VAL A 52 -6.80 3.04 -6.08
C VAL A 52 -6.78 1.52 -6.24
N SER A 53 -6.30 0.80 -5.25
CA SER A 53 -6.51 -0.64 -5.14
C SER A 53 -8.00 -0.99 -5.19
N PRO A 54 -8.40 -2.12 -5.80
CA PRO A 54 -9.81 -2.50 -5.91
C PRO A 54 -10.48 -2.76 -4.55
N LEU A 55 -9.71 -3.02 -3.47
CA LEU A 55 -10.24 -3.44 -2.19
C LEU A 55 -10.95 -2.29 -1.46
N LYS A 56 -12.04 -2.65 -0.77
CA LYS A 56 -12.98 -1.72 -0.13
C LYS A 56 -12.28 -0.70 0.78
N ARG A 57 -11.35 -1.13 1.63
CA ARG A 57 -10.58 -0.26 2.54
C ARG A 57 -9.81 0.83 1.81
N CYS A 58 -9.22 0.54 0.63
CA CYS A 58 -8.54 1.54 -0.19
C CYS A 58 -9.53 2.50 -0.84
N ARG A 59 -10.63 1.99 -1.39
CA ARG A 59 -11.67 2.79 -2.04
C ARG A 59 -12.36 3.73 -1.04
N GLN A 60 -12.60 3.28 0.18
CA GLN A 60 -13.15 4.11 1.26
C GLN A 60 -12.14 5.16 1.70
N THR A 61 -10.85 4.81 1.88
CA THR A 61 -9.78 5.77 2.18
C THR A 61 -9.70 6.86 1.11
N ALA A 62 -9.71 6.47 -0.17
CA ALA A 62 -9.69 7.39 -1.30
C ALA A 62 -10.88 8.35 -1.29
N ALA A 63 -12.09 7.83 -1.10
CA ALA A 63 -13.32 8.64 -1.03
C ALA A 63 -13.33 9.61 0.17
N PHE A 64 -12.64 9.24 1.25
CA PHE A 64 -12.58 10.04 2.46
C PHE A 64 -11.58 11.21 2.34
N ILE A 65 -10.41 10.95 1.71
CA ILE A 65 -9.34 11.97 1.56
C ILE A 65 -9.60 12.87 0.34
N TYR A 66 -10.03 12.31 -0.79
CA TYR A 66 -10.12 12.96 -2.09
C TYR A 66 -11.54 12.92 -2.65
N THR A 67 -12.46 13.65 -2.00
CA THR A 67 -13.92 13.63 -2.29
C THR A 67 -14.26 14.02 -3.72
N ASP A 68 -13.49 14.93 -4.31
CA ASP A 68 -13.78 15.53 -5.62
C ASP A 68 -12.96 14.92 -6.76
N THR A 69 -12.15 13.89 -6.48
CA THR A 69 -11.27 13.26 -7.47
C THR A 69 -11.79 11.88 -7.85
N LYS A 70 -11.99 11.64 -9.14
CA LYS A 70 -12.44 10.33 -9.65
C LYS A 70 -11.39 9.25 -9.37
N GLN A 71 -11.82 8.14 -8.78
CA GLN A 71 -10.97 6.97 -8.54
C GLN A 71 -10.74 6.19 -9.85
N ILE A 72 -9.47 5.92 -10.16
CA ILE A 72 -9.03 5.01 -11.22
C ILE A 72 -8.59 3.70 -10.54
N ILE A 73 -9.31 2.61 -10.80
CA ILE A 73 -9.04 1.33 -10.14
C ILE A 73 -7.90 0.60 -10.82
N VAL A 74 -6.87 0.26 -10.05
CA VAL A 74 -5.69 -0.50 -10.49
C VAL A 74 -5.71 -1.87 -9.83
N GLN A 75 -6.08 -2.91 -10.60
CA GLN A 75 -6.26 -4.28 -10.09
C GLN A 75 -4.99 -4.84 -9.45
N ASP A 76 -3.85 -4.58 -10.04
CA ASP A 76 -2.55 -5.08 -9.57
C ASP A 76 -2.03 -4.38 -8.30
N PHE A 77 -2.74 -3.35 -7.83
CA PHE A 77 -2.48 -2.76 -6.50
C PHE A 77 -3.20 -3.48 -5.35
N ARG A 78 -3.90 -4.60 -5.60
CA ARG A 78 -4.45 -5.44 -4.52
C ARG A 78 -3.34 -5.92 -3.59
N GLU A 79 -3.66 -6.15 -2.31
CA GLU A 79 -2.70 -6.69 -1.33
C GLU A 79 -2.31 -8.13 -1.71
N CYS A 80 -1.23 -8.62 -1.11
CA CYS A 80 -0.78 -9.99 -1.22
C CYS A 80 -1.85 -10.96 -0.71
N ASP A 81 -2.01 -12.09 -1.39
CA ASP A 81 -2.83 -13.20 -0.89
C ASP A 81 -2.03 -13.97 0.15
N PHE A 82 -2.44 -13.87 1.42
CA PHE A 82 -1.76 -14.53 2.53
C PHE A 82 -2.18 -16.00 2.72
N GLY A 83 -3.04 -16.55 1.85
CA GLY A 83 -3.42 -17.95 1.83
C GLY A 83 -3.89 -18.48 3.18
N LYS A 84 -3.25 -19.53 3.70
CA LYS A 84 -3.58 -20.13 5.03
C LYS A 84 -3.50 -19.15 6.19
N PHE A 85 -2.78 -18.04 6.04
CA PHE A 85 -2.60 -17.05 7.13
C PHE A 85 -3.68 -15.98 7.11
N GLU A 86 -4.50 -15.88 6.06
CA GLU A 86 -5.61 -14.91 5.97
C GLU A 86 -6.51 -14.94 7.21
N GLY A 87 -6.82 -13.76 7.73
CA GLY A 87 -7.70 -13.57 8.88
C GLY A 87 -7.13 -13.98 10.24
N LYS A 88 -5.89 -14.48 10.29
CA LYS A 88 -5.23 -14.92 11.53
C LYS A 88 -4.14 -13.92 11.94
N ASN A 89 -3.86 -13.85 13.24
CA ASN A 89 -2.71 -13.12 13.75
C ASN A 89 -1.59 -14.08 14.21
N TYR A 90 -0.43 -13.51 14.53
CA TYR A 90 0.75 -14.29 14.92
C TYR A 90 0.51 -15.21 16.14
N LYS A 91 -0.41 -14.87 17.06
CA LYS A 91 -0.73 -15.72 18.23
C LYS A 91 -1.51 -16.96 17.81
N GLU A 92 -2.46 -16.79 16.89
CA GLU A 92 -3.29 -17.88 16.36
C GLU A 92 -2.49 -18.80 15.44
N LEU A 93 -1.40 -18.28 14.83
CA LEU A 93 -0.48 -19.04 14.00
C LEU A 93 0.68 -19.67 14.79
N THR A 94 0.81 -19.36 16.10
CA THR A 94 1.85 -19.98 16.94
C THR A 94 1.65 -21.49 17.00
N GLY A 95 2.69 -22.25 16.63
CA GLY A 95 2.66 -23.72 16.58
C GLY A 95 2.18 -24.32 15.24
N ASP A 96 1.79 -23.50 14.27
CA ASP A 96 1.56 -23.95 12.90
C ASP A 96 2.90 -24.16 12.19
N GLU A 97 3.14 -25.36 11.67
CA GLU A 97 4.41 -25.73 11.04
C GLU A 97 4.71 -24.92 9.77
N ASP A 98 3.69 -24.57 8.98
CA ASP A 98 3.86 -23.79 7.77
C ASP A 98 4.21 -22.35 8.13
N TYR A 99 3.61 -21.81 9.20
CA TYR A 99 3.95 -20.48 9.70
C TYR A 99 5.39 -20.43 10.23
N GLN A 100 5.82 -21.46 10.96
CA GLN A 100 7.21 -21.52 11.46
C GLN A 100 8.22 -21.56 10.30
N LYS A 101 7.98 -22.40 9.27
CA LYS A 101 8.80 -22.42 8.06
C LYS A 101 8.88 -21.08 7.37
N TRP A 102 7.75 -20.38 7.28
CA TRP A 102 7.69 -19.04 6.67
C TRP A 102 8.51 -18.03 7.47
N ILE A 103 8.41 -18.03 8.80
CA ILE A 103 9.23 -17.18 9.69
C ILE A 103 10.72 -17.50 9.54
N ASP A 104 11.10 -18.79 9.57
CA ASP A 104 12.50 -19.24 9.46
C ASP A 104 13.14 -18.86 8.12
N SER A 105 12.31 -18.72 7.07
CA SER A 105 12.74 -18.23 5.77
C SER A 105 12.88 -16.70 5.70
N ASN A 106 12.61 -15.96 6.78
CA ASN A 106 12.45 -14.50 6.78
C ASN A 106 11.39 -13.99 5.77
N GLY A 107 10.32 -14.77 5.57
CA GLY A 107 9.23 -14.42 4.67
C GLY A 107 9.61 -14.48 3.17
N THR A 108 10.62 -15.25 2.80
CA THR A 108 11.09 -15.39 1.40
C THR A 108 10.40 -16.50 0.62
N ILE A 109 9.79 -17.48 1.31
CA ILE A 109 9.00 -18.53 0.66
C ILE A 109 7.55 -18.06 0.42
N PRO A 110 6.85 -18.65 -0.58
CA PRO A 110 5.44 -18.36 -0.83
C PRO A 110 4.54 -18.56 0.40
N PHE A 111 3.48 -17.78 0.51
CA PHE A 111 2.44 -18.07 1.50
C PHE A 111 1.76 -19.39 1.17
N PRO A 112 1.59 -20.32 2.14
CA PRO A 112 0.92 -21.58 1.89
C PRO A 112 -0.49 -21.36 1.34
N GLN A 113 -0.77 -21.86 0.13
CA GLN A 113 -2.02 -21.65 -0.63
C GLN A 113 -2.32 -20.17 -0.95
N GLY A 114 -1.33 -19.31 -0.89
CA GLY A 114 -1.42 -17.90 -1.22
C GLY A 114 -0.52 -17.50 -2.38
N GLU A 115 -0.18 -16.23 -2.44
CA GLU A 115 0.63 -15.65 -3.51
C GLU A 115 2.13 -15.83 -3.26
N ASP A 116 2.90 -16.04 -4.33
CA ASP A 116 4.35 -15.95 -4.27
C ASP A 116 4.79 -14.50 -4.05
N ILE A 117 5.76 -14.30 -3.16
CA ILE A 117 6.25 -12.95 -2.81
C ILE A 117 6.91 -12.26 -4.01
N ALA A 118 7.61 -13.01 -4.86
CA ALA A 118 8.26 -12.44 -6.04
C ALA A 118 7.21 -12.01 -7.08
N ASP A 119 6.16 -12.80 -7.28
CA ASP A 119 5.05 -12.46 -8.18
C ASP A 119 4.29 -11.24 -7.66
N PHE A 120 4.01 -11.19 -6.35
CA PHE A 120 3.40 -10.03 -5.69
C PHE A 120 4.21 -8.76 -5.94
N ARG A 121 5.51 -8.78 -5.66
CA ARG A 121 6.41 -7.62 -5.86
C ARG A 121 6.43 -7.20 -7.32
N THR A 122 6.59 -8.15 -8.23
CA THR A 122 6.63 -7.90 -9.68
C THR A 122 5.37 -7.20 -10.17
N ARG A 123 4.16 -7.68 -9.79
CA ARG A 123 2.91 -7.03 -10.23
C ARG A 123 2.72 -5.63 -9.64
N CYS A 124 3.15 -5.41 -8.39
CA CYS A 124 3.08 -4.09 -7.77
C CYS A 124 3.98 -3.07 -8.49
N VAL A 125 5.22 -3.47 -8.82
CA VAL A 125 6.17 -2.63 -9.56
C VAL A 125 5.67 -2.36 -10.99
N HIS A 126 5.14 -3.36 -11.68
CA HIS A 126 4.54 -3.16 -13.01
C HIS A 126 3.34 -2.20 -12.96
N ALA A 127 2.50 -2.31 -11.93
CA ALA A 127 1.37 -1.39 -11.74
C ALA A 127 1.84 0.03 -11.49
N TRP A 128 2.86 0.22 -10.65
CA TRP A 128 3.48 1.52 -10.42
C TRP A 128 4.02 2.13 -11.71
N ASN A 129 4.81 1.38 -12.49
CA ASN A 129 5.39 1.87 -13.74
C ASN A 129 4.30 2.29 -14.75
N ARG A 130 3.19 1.55 -14.83
CA ARG A 130 2.04 1.96 -15.67
C ARG A 130 1.43 3.27 -15.19
N VAL A 131 1.24 3.46 -13.89
CA VAL A 131 0.71 4.71 -13.31
C VAL A 131 1.64 5.88 -13.60
N VAL A 132 2.95 5.70 -13.42
CA VAL A 132 3.96 6.72 -13.73
C VAL A 132 3.89 7.13 -15.20
N ASN A 133 3.88 6.16 -16.11
CA ASN A 133 3.82 6.43 -17.55
C ASN A 133 2.52 7.14 -17.94
N GLU A 134 1.37 6.69 -17.45
CA GLU A 134 0.06 7.32 -17.68
C GLU A 134 0.04 8.78 -17.19
N CYS A 135 0.58 9.05 -16.02
CA CYS A 135 0.70 10.42 -15.51
C CYS A 135 1.59 11.30 -16.39
N MET A 136 2.73 10.76 -16.85
CA MET A 136 3.65 11.49 -17.73
C MET A 136 3.00 11.82 -19.08
N GLU A 137 2.37 10.84 -19.71
CA GLU A 137 1.70 10.98 -21.02
C GLU A 137 0.52 11.96 -20.94
N SER A 138 -0.19 11.99 -19.81
CA SER A 138 -1.35 12.87 -19.59
C SER A 138 -0.98 14.24 -19.03
N GLY A 139 0.30 14.53 -18.75
CA GLY A 139 0.76 15.80 -18.19
C GLY A 139 0.31 16.02 -16.72
N VAL A 140 0.04 14.94 -15.99
CA VAL A 140 -0.30 14.97 -14.56
C VAL A 140 0.97 15.23 -13.75
N ASN A 141 0.96 16.30 -12.94
CA ASN A 141 2.11 16.68 -12.10
C ASN A 141 2.01 16.24 -10.65
N ALA A 142 0.80 15.89 -10.19
CA ALA A 142 0.54 15.40 -8.84
C ALA A 142 -0.53 14.30 -8.87
N ALA A 143 -0.20 13.11 -8.36
CA ALA A 143 -1.10 11.97 -8.28
C ALA A 143 -1.05 11.31 -6.90
N ALA A 144 -2.10 10.58 -6.53
CA ALA A 144 -2.12 9.72 -5.35
C ALA A 144 -2.41 8.26 -5.74
N CYS A 145 -1.75 7.34 -5.05
CA CYS A 145 -2.04 5.91 -5.08
C CYS A 145 -2.49 5.46 -3.69
N ILE A 146 -3.75 5.05 -3.53
CA ILE A 146 -4.24 4.48 -2.27
C ILE A 146 -4.11 2.98 -2.34
N VAL A 147 -3.18 2.45 -1.57
CA VAL A 147 -2.68 1.08 -1.67
C VAL A 147 -2.52 0.42 -0.29
N HIS A 148 -1.72 -0.62 -0.20
CA HIS A 148 -1.47 -1.41 1.00
C HIS A 148 -0.02 -1.32 1.46
N GLY A 149 0.24 -1.78 2.70
CA GLY A 149 1.60 -1.77 3.24
C GLY A 149 2.57 -2.61 2.42
N GLY A 150 2.15 -3.81 2.01
CA GLY A 150 2.95 -4.67 1.15
C GLY A 150 3.26 -4.03 -0.21
N THR A 151 2.27 -3.40 -0.83
CA THR A 151 2.44 -2.68 -2.11
C THR A 151 3.47 -1.55 -1.99
N ILE A 152 3.41 -0.74 -0.93
CA ILE A 152 4.36 0.36 -0.70
C ILE A 152 5.77 -0.20 -0.53
N MET A 153 5.94 -1.21 0.33
CA MET A 153 7.23 -1.85 0.56
C MET A 153 7.80 -2.47 -0.72
N ALA A 154 6.97 -3.15 -1.53
CA ALA A 154 7.39 -3.76 -2.79
C ALA A 154 7.89 -2.70 -3.80
N VAL A 155 7.11 -1.65 -4.01
CA VAL A 155 7.44 -0.59 -4.97
C VAL A 155 8.69 0.17 -4.54
N LEU A 156 8.74 0.62 -3.28
CA LEU A 156 9.82 1.50 -2.83
C LEU A 156 11.15 0.77 -2.66
N SER A 157 11.16 -0.48 -2.20
CA SER A 157 12.39 -1.27 -2.12
C SER A 157 12.98 -1.57 -3.49
N GLU A 158 12.16 -1.72 -4.53
CA GLU A 158 12.65 -1.92 -5.90
C GLU A 158 13.22 -0.64 -6.51
N ILE A 159 12.55 0.49 -6.29
CA ILE A 159 12.91 1.77 -6.93
C ILE A 159 14.07 2.45 -6.22
N TYR A 160 14.03 2.50 -4.88
CA TYR A 160 15.02 3.25 -4.08
C TYR A 160 16.08 2.33 -3.45
N GLY A 161 15.98 1.01 -3.62
CA GLY A 161 16.85 0.04 -2.97
C GLY A 161 16.55 -0.13 -1.48
N GLY A 162 17.48 -0.76 -0.74
CA GLY A 162 17.27 -1.05 0.69
C GLY A 162 16.48 -2.33 0.95
N GLY A 163 16.17 -2.57 2.22
CA GLY A 163 15.37 -3.73 2.64
C GLY A 163 13.87 -3.51 2.43
N TYR A 164 13.16 -4.58 2.12
CA TYR A 164 11.71 -4.54 1.93
C TYR A 164 10.98 -3.84 3.09
N TYR A 165 11.34 -4.15 4.33
CA TYR A 165 10.69 -3.61 5.52
C TYR A 165 11.12 -2.19 5.90
N ASP A 166 12.14 -1.62 5.24
CA ASP A 166 12.61 -0.25 5.52
C ASP A 166 11.54 0.79 5.17
N TYR A 167 10.62 0.43 4.26
CA TYR A 167 9.50 1.28 3.81
C TYR A 167 8.18 0.98 4.54
N HIS A 168 8.22 0.31 5.67
CA HIS A 168 7.01 0.08 6.46
C HIS A 168 6.43 1.43 6.96
N CYS A 169 5.11 1.58 6.81
CA CYS A 169 4.36 2.74 7.31
C CYS A 169 3.05 2.32 8.00
N GLY A 170 2.52 3.18 8.87
CA GLY A 170 1.24 3.00 9.53
C GLY A 170 0.05 3.13 8.58
N ASN A 171 -1.14 2.73 9.02
CA ASN A 171 -2.36 2.96 8.28
C ASN A 171 -2.64 4.46 8.14
N GLY A 172 -3.05 4.92 6.96
CA GLY A 172 -3.23 6.33 6.63
C GLY A 172 -1.93 7.11 6.36
N ASP A 173 -0.77 6.54 6.70
CA ASP A 173 0.55 7.12 6.41
C ASP A 173 1.07 6.65 5.04
N GLY A 174 2.21 7.16 4.60
CA GLY A 174 2.79 6.80 3.31
C GLY A 174 3.99 7.65 2.93
N TYR A 175 4.25 7.72 1.63
CA TYR A 175 5.43 8.38 1.10
C TYR A 175 5.10 9.27 -0.10
N ILE A 176 5.74 10.42 -0.17
CA ILE A 176 5.75 11.31 -1.33
C ILE A 176 7.00 10.97 -2.14
N CYS A 177 6.79 10.56 -3.39
CA CYS A 177 7.82 10.20 -4.34
C CYS A 177 7.92 11.29 -5.41
N ASN A 178 9.08 11.92 -5.54
CA ASN A 178 9.36 12.78 -6.69
C ASN A 178 9.90 11.93 -7.83
N VAL A 179 9.19 11.92 -8.96
CA VAL A 179 9.54 11.13 -10.15
C VAL A 179 10.06 12.08 -11.24
N THR A 180 11.26 11.80 -11.76
CA THR A 180 11.88 12.56 -12.86
C THR A 180 11.71 11.82 -14.18
N GLN A 181 11.81 12.54 -15.32
CA GLN A 181 11.68 11.95 -16.64
C GLN A 181 12.88 11.05 -17.03
N GLU A 182 14.05 11.33 -16.50
CA GLU A 182 15.30 10.68 -16.92
C GLU A 182 15.59 9.35 -16.21
N GLU A 183 15.19 9.21 -14.93
CA GLU A 183 15.54 8.03 -14.13
C GLU A 183 14.37 7.40 -13.37
N HIS A 184 13.15 7.94 -13.46
CA HIS A 184 11.99 7.55 -12.63
C HIS A 184 12.25 7.56 -11.10
N ILE A 185 13.43 8.05 -10.68
CA ILE A 185 13.94 8.01 -9.32
C ILE A 185 14.27 9.44 -8.90
N GLY A 186 13.54 9.97 -7.96
CA GLY A 186 13.82 11.26 -7.32
C GLY A 186 13.93 11.10 -5.80
N THR A 187 13.63 12.14 -5.06
CA THR A 187 13.60 12.10 -3.60
C THR A 187 12.33 11.46 -3.08
N ILE A 188 12.43 10.81 -1.92
CA ILE A 188 11.32 10.22 -1.17
C ILE A 188 11.28 10.80 0.24
N LYS A 189 10.09 11.07 0.77
CA LYS A 189 9.87 11.45 2.18
C LYS A 189 8.54 10.90 2.68
N LYS A 190 8.44 10.63 3.99
CA LYS A 190 7.16 10.30 4.60
C LYS A 190 6.20 11.48 4.59
N ILE A 191 4.90 11.21 4.45
CA ILE A 191 3.87 12.25 4.47
C ILE A 191 3.69 12.86 5.85
N THR A 192 4.04 12.15 6.91
CA THR A 192 3.96 12.57 8.32
C THR A 192 5.22 13.29 8.83
N GLU A 193 6.33 13.24 8.10
CA GLU A 193 7.57 13.94 8.39
C GLU A 193 7.59 15.30 7.66
N ARG A 194 6.99 16.31 8.28
CA ARG A 194 7.02 17.71 7.80
C ARG A 194 7.92 18.59 8.66
#